data_8b12a62d46dc3ce73c2cacf2955904a1
#
_entry.id   8b12a62d46dc3ce73c2cacf2955904a1
#
_cell.length_a   1.000
_cell.length_b   1.000
_cell.length_c   1.000
_cell.angle_alpha   90.00
_cell.angle_beta   90.00
_cell.angle_gamma   90.00
#
_symmetry.space_group_name_H-M   'P 1'
#
loop_
_entity.id
_entity.type
_entity.pdbx_description
1 polymer ?
#
loop_
_entity_poly.entity_id
_entity_poly.type
_entity_poly.pdbx_seq_one_letter_code
_entity_poly.pdbx_strand_id
1 'polypeptide(L)'
;ERSGVGCGADGESGRLSAITDFTHLAEPDVSLYPHLVADALTALALVLGLGADRDTALKALTSFKPGGHRIETVAEAAVEGGSVRVVDDSKATNGHAARASLSSFPAKSVIWIAGGLAKGSRFEDLVKDQAHTIKAAVIIGKDQQPMIEAFASQAPDIPVTIIDPEDND
;
A
#
# COMPACT_ATOMS: atom_id res chain seq x y z
N GLU A 1 0.34 -2.36 21.91
CA GLU A 1 -1.01 -2.94 21.79
C GLU A 1 -0.94 -4.21 20.97
N ARG A 2 -1.52 -5.29 21.53
CA ARG A 2 -1.33 -6.66 21.04
C ARG A 2 -2.50 -7.01 20.14
N SER A 3 -2.34 -6.87 18.81
CA SER A 3 -3.29 -7.45 17.87
C SER A 3 -2.83 -8.86 17.47
N GLY A 4 -3.43 -9.87 18.09
CA GLY A 4 -3.28 -11.26 17.67
C GLY A 4 -4.61 -11.72 17.08
N VAL A 5 -4.59 -12.35 15.91
CA VAL A 5 -5.74 -13.06 15.36
C VAL A 5 -5.61 -14.52 15.77
N GLY A 6 -6.56 -15.01 16.56
CA GLY A 6 -6.64 -16.41 16.97
C GLY A 6 -7.82 -17.10 16.30
N CYS A 7 -7.61 -18.28 15.77
CA CYS A 7 -8.65 -19.24 15.40
C CYS A 7 -8.19 -20.63 15.84
N GLY A 8 -8.92 -21.24 16.76
CA GLY A 8 -8.70 -22.62 17.20
C GLY A 8 -9.90 -23.49 16.81
N ALA A 9 -9.66 -24.68 16.31
CA ALA A 9 -10.70 -25.63 15.91
C ALA A 9 -11.35 -26.34 17.13
N ASP A 10 -10.82 -26.16 18.32
CA ASP A 10 -11.16 -26.82 19.58
C ASP A 10 -11.55 -25.87 20.73
N GLY A 11 -11.83 -24.61 20.42
CA GLY A 11 -12.26 -23.62 21.40
C GLY A 11 -11.14 -23.01 22.24
N GLU A 12 -9.88 -23.41 22.09
CA GLU A 12 -8.73 -22.71 22.63
C GLU A 12 -8.29 -21.60 21.65
N SER A 13 -8.41 -20.35 22.09
CA SER A 13 -7.87 -19.23 21.33
C SER A 13 -6.36 -19.20 21.45
N GLY A 14 -5.65 -19.73 20.46
CA GLY A 14 -4.21 -19.68 20.34
C GLY A 14 -3.75 -18.49 19.48
N ARG A 15 -2.63 -17.85 19.85
CA ARG A 15 -1.98 -16.83 19.04
C ARG A 15 -1.29 -17.49 17.84
N LEU A 16 -1.69 -17.15 16.61
CA LEU A 16 -1.09 -17.72 15.40
C LEU A 16 0.31 -17.17 15.14
N SER A 17 0.51 -15.85 15.33
CA SER A 17 1.78 -15.17 15.10
C SER A 17 1.88 -13.88 15.92
N ALA A 18 3.06 -13.26 15.93
CA ALA A 18 3.28 -11.93 16.46
C ALA A 18 3.54 -10.94 15.33
N ILE A 19 3.19 -9.67 15.53
CA ILE A 19 3.50 -8.62 14.55
C ILE A 19 5.01 -8.52 14.29
N THR A 20 5.83 -8.86 15.28
CA THR A 20 7.29 -8.96 15.17
C THR A 20 7.78 -10.01 14.18
N ASP A 21 6.96 -11.01 13.86
CA ASP A 21 7.30 -12.05 12.88
C ASP A 21 7.29 -11.50 11.43
N PHE A 22 6.72 -10.31 11.21
CA PHE A 22 6.58 -9.66 9.91
C PHE A 22 7.45 -8.42 9.75
N THR A 23 8.41 -8.17 10.64
CA THR A 23 9.28 -6.98 10.59
C THR A 23 10.09 -6.87 9.29
N HIS A 24 10.34 -8.00 8.62
CA HIS A 24 11.00 -8.05 7.30
C HIS A 24 10.16 -7.44 6.17
N LEU A 25 8.86 -7.19 6.40
CA LEU A 25 7.95 -6.50 5.48
C LEU A 25 7.86 -5.00 5.79
N ALA A 26 8.60 -4.50 6.81
CA ALA A 26 8.66 -3.09 7.14
C ALA A 26 9.80 -2.42 6.36
N GLU A 27 9.58 -1.17 5.99
CA GLU A 27 10.61 -0.30 5.47
C GLU A 27 11.12 0.62 6.61
N PRO A 28 12.36 1.12 6.53
CA PRO A 28 12.82 2.16 7.44
C PRO A 28 11.84 3.34 7.44
N ASP A 29 11.47 3.82 8.61
CA ASP A 29 10.55 4.96 8.80
C ASP A 29 9.08 4.74 8.37
N VAL A 30 8.72 3.56 7.92
CA VAL A 30 7.34 3.16 7.65
C VAL A 30 6.96 2.02 8.58
N SER A 31 5.85 2.16 9.28
CA SER A 31 5.27 1.05 10.01
C SER A 31 4.94 -0.09 9.04
N LEU A 32 4.92 -1.32 9.55
CA LEU A 32 4.47 -2.50 8.79
C LEU A 32 3.24 -2.17 7.93
N TYR A 33 3.32 -2.47 6.65
CA TYR A 33 2.18 -2.29 5.74
C TYR A 33 1.01 -3.19 6.18
N PRO A 34 -0.11 -2.63 6.69
CA PRO A 34 -1.17 -3.42 7.31
C PRO A 34 -1.78 -4.45 6.36
N HIS A 35 -1.87 -4.15 5.07
CA HIS A 35 -2.41 -5.05 4.06
C HIS A 35 -1.47 -6.24 3.79
N LEU A 36 -0.13 -6.05 3.79
CA LEU A 36 0.82 -7.16 3.66
C LEU A 36 0.76 -8.11 4.86
N VAL A 37 0.56 -7.55 6.07
CA VAL A 37 0.34 -8.36 7.27
C VAL A 37 -0.97 -9.14 7.16
N ALA A 38 -2.05 -8.53 6.71
CA ALA A 38 -3.33 -9.19 6.50
C ALA A 38 -3.24 -10.32 5.47
N ASP A 39 -2.53 -10.09 4.37
CA ASP A 39 -2.27 -11.10 3.34
C ASP A 39 -1.47 -12.29 3.89
N ALA A 40 -0.41 -12.01 4.66
CA ALA A 40 0.41 -13.04 5.29
C ALA A 40 -0.40 -13.87 6.31
N LEU A 41 -1.23 -13.22 7.13
CA LEU A 41 -2.11 -13.91 8.08
C LEU A 41 -3.17 -14.76 7.37
N THR A 42 -3.71 -14.26 6.25
CA THR A 42 -4.66 -15.01 5.43
C THR A 42 -4.01 -16.25 4.83
N ALA A 43 -2.81 -16.10 4.25
CA ALA A 43 -2.05 -17.22 3.72
C ALA A 43 -1.73 -18.25 4.80
N LEU A 44 -1.30 -17.80 5.98
CA LEU A 44 -1.04 -18.67 7.14
C LEU A 44 -2.29 -19.46 7.53
N ALA A 45 -3.43 -18.79 7.69
CA ALA A 45 -4.68 -19.43 8.05
C ALA A 45 -5.10 -20.51 7.03
N LEU A 46 -4.95 -20.23 5.73
CA LEU A 46 -5.27 -21.17 4.67
C LEU A 46 -4.39 -22.43 4.70
N VAL A 47 -3.06 -22.27 4.83
CA VAL A 47 -2.16 -23.43 4.83
C VAL A 47 -2.31 -24.27 6.10
N LEU A 48 -2.57 -23.65 7.25
CA LEU A 48 -2.89 -24.37 8.50
C LEU A 48 -4.21 -25.12 8.38
N GLY A 49 -5.23 -24.53 7.74
CA GLY A 49 -6.49 -25.21 7.44
C GLY A 49 -6.33 -26.44 6.53
N LEU A 50 -5.27 -26.46 5.72
CA LEU A 50 -4.89 -27.61 4.89
C LEU A 50 -3.98 -28.63 5.62
N GLY A 51 -3.68 -28.41 6.90
CA GLY A 51 -2.89 -29.32 7.73
C GLY A 51 -1.37 -29.10 7.66
N ALA A 52 -0.91 -27.95 7.17
CA ALA A 52 0.51 -27.62 7.21
C ALA A 52 1.00 -27.43 8.64
N ASP A 53 2.27 -27.78 8.88
CA ASP A 53 2.92 -27.52 10.16
C ASP A 53 3.11 -26.00 10.36
N ARG A 54 2.72 -25.52 11.55
CA ARG A 54 2.71 -24.10 11.88
C ARG A 54 4.09 -23.45 11.81
N ASP A 55 5.10 -24.09 12.38
CA ASP A 55 6.43 -23.51 12.50
C ASP A 55 7.11 -23.47 11.13
N THR A 56 6.86 -24.47 10.30
CA THR A 56 7.30 -24.50 8.90
C THR A 56 6.63 -23.38 8.10
N ALA A 57 5.32 -23.18 8.26
CA ALA A 57 4.58 -22.12 7.58
C ALA A 57 5.05 -20.72 8.00
N LEU A 58 5.28 -20.48 9.30
CA LEU A 58 5.83 -19.23 9.82
C LEU A 58 7.23 -18.96 9.27
N LYS A 59 8.10 -19.99 9.26
CA LYS A 59 9.44 -19.86 8.71
C LYS A 59 9.42 -19.51 7.21
N ALA A 60 8.50 -20.07 6.45
CA ALA A 60 8.31 -19.70 5.05
C ALA A 60 7.89 -18.24 4.90
N LEU A 61 6.96 -17.76 5.71
CA LEU A 61 6.50 -16.36 5.70
C LEU A 61 7.63 -15.38 6.06
N THR A 62 8.50 -15.69 7.02
CA THR A 62 9.62 -14.80 7.40
C THR A 62 10.67 -14.64 6.31
N SER A 63 10.71 -15.54 5.33
CA SER A 63 11.58 -15.45 4.15
C SER A 63 10.89 -14.87 2.91
N PHE A 64 9.58 -14.67 2.97
CA PHE A 64 8.80 -14.15 1.84
C PHE A 64 9.15 -12.69 1.57
N LYS A 65 9.33 -12.35 0.29
CA LYS A 65 9.44 -10.96 -0.18
C LYS A 65 8.32 -10.70 -1.18
N PRO A 66 7.65 -9.54 -1.10
CA PRO A 66 6.71 -9.14 -2.13
C PRO A 66 7.37 -9.16 -3.51
N GLY A 67 6.61 -9.51 -4.52
CA GLY A 67 7.10 -9.39 -5.91
C GLY A 67 7.31 -7.93 -6.31
N GLY A 68 8.13 -7.68 -7.33
CA GLY A 68 8.38 -6.34 -7.84
C GLY A 68 7.11 -5.53 -8.10
N HIS A 69 7.23 -4.20 -8.06
CA HIS A 69 6.14 -3.23 -8.25
C HIS A 69 5.03 -3.29 -7.18
N ARG A 70 5.33 -3.78 -5.98
CA ARG A 70 4.42 -3.84 -4.83
C ARG A 70 5.06 -3.13 -3.65
N ILE A 71 4.85 -1.82 -3.57
CA ILE A 71 5.46 -0.95 -2.56
C ILE A 71 6.99 -1.17 -2.54
N GLU A 72 7.58 -1.24 -3.71
CA GLU A 72 9.01 -1.47 -3.89
C GLU A 72 9.76 -0.14 -3.84
N THR A 73 10.71 0.02 -2.91
CA THR A 73 11.61 1.17 -2.91
C THR A 73 12.61 1.01 -4.05
N VAL A 74 12.47 1.84 -5.09
CA VAL A 74 13.31 1.79 -6.30
C VAL A 74 14.43 2.81 -6.29
N ALA A 75 14.30 3.89 -5.53
CA ALA A 75 15.34 4.90 -5.37
C ALA A 75 15.16 5.70 -4.07
N GLU A 76 16.27 6.28 -3.61
CA GLU A 76 16.27 7.28 -2.55
C GLU A 76 17.18 8.44 -2.98
N ALA A 77 16.70 9.68 -2.84
CA ALA A 77 17.41 10.87 -3.19
C ALA A 77 17.51 11.81 -1.98
N ALA A 78 18.72 12.28 -1.69
CA ALA A 78 18.92 13.32 -0.69
C ALA A 78 18.39 14.67 -1.22
N VAL A 79 17.64 15.36 -0.38
CA VAL A 79 17.09 16.70 -0.66
C VAL A 79 17.42 17.63 0.51
N GLU A 80 17.25 18.93 0.31
CA GLU A 80 17.42 19.89 1.40
C GLU A 80 16.43 19.58 2.54
N GLY A 81 16.97 19.28 3.72
CA GLY A 81 16.18 18.97 4.91
C GLY A 81 15.77 17.49 5.08
N GLY A 82 16.26 16.56 4.23
CA GLY A 82 15.96 15.14 4.39
C GLY A 82 16.25 14.27 3.19
N SER A 83 15.44 13.23 3.01
CA SER A 83 15.48 12.38 1.81
C SER A 83 14.08 12.17 1.23
N VAL A 84 14.02 11.87 -0.05
CA VAL A 84 12.82 11.44 -0.77
C VAL A 84 13.04 10.03 -1.24
N ARG A 85 12.14 9.14 -0.84
CA ARG A 85 12.10 7.76 -1.29
C ARG A 85 11.12 7.61 -2.44
N VAL A 86 11.57 7.01 -3.53
CA VAL A 86 10.73 6.67 -4.68
C VAL A 86 10.24 5.25 -4.53
N VAL A 87 8.93 5.09 -4.46
CA VAL A 87 8.26 3.80 -4.24
C VAL A 87 7.46 3.45 -5.47
N ASP A 88 7.74 2.30 -6.05
CA ASP A 88 6.96 1.72 -7.16
C ASP A 88 5.88 0.80 -6.61
N ASP A 89 4.64 1.18 -6.82
CA ASP A 89 3.45 0.41 -6.49
C ASP A 89 2.52 0.27 -7.70
N SER A 90 3.10 0.15 -8.90
CA SER A 90 2.32 0.08 -10.15
C SER A 90 1.44 -1.18 -10.27
N LYS A 91 1.60 -2.16 -9.37
CA LYS A 91 0.66 -3.28 -9.19
C LYS A 91 -0.63 -2.90 -8.47
N ALA A 92 -0.72 -1.73 -7.85
CA ALA A 92 -1.96 -1.19 -7.30
C ALA A 92 -2.87 -0.68 -8.45
N THR A 93 -3.37 -1.60 -9.26
CA THR A 93 -4.12 -1.31 -10.50
C THR A 93 -5.59 -0.95 -10.29
N ASN A 94 -6.01 -0.74 -9.05
CA ASN A 94 -7.38 -0.31 -8.70
C ASN A 94 -7.38 0.55 -7.43
N GLY A 95 -8.50 1.25 -7.21
CA GLY A 95 -8.62 2.18 -6.08
C GLY A 95 -8.50 1.53 -4.69
N HIS A 96 -8.89 0.26 -4.52
CA HIS A 96 -8.74 -0.44 -3.24
C HIS A 96 -7.27 -0.73 -2.91
N ALA A 97 -6.51 -1.19 -3.90
CA ALA A 97 -5.08 -1.44 -3.73
C ALA A 97 -4.33 -0.12 -3.45
N ALA A 98 -4.57 0.92 -4.23
CA ALA A 98 -3.97 2.24 -4.01
C ALA A 98 -4.32 2.81 -2.61
N ARG A 99 -5.56 2.64 -2.14
CA ARG A 99 -5.97 3.03 -0.79
C ARG A 99 -5.18 2.29 0.28
N ALA A 100 -5.02 0.98 0.16
CA ALA A 100 -4.29 0.16 1.11
C ALA A 100 -2.82 0.60 1.21
N SER A 101 -2.19 0.89 0.08
CA SER A 101 -0.81 1.37 0.02
C SER A 101 -0.69 2.76 0.64
N LEU A 102 -1.48 3.74 0.20
CA LEU A 102 -1.44 5.12 0.69
C LEU A 102 -1.69 5.22 2.19
N SER A 103 -2.59 4.38 2.74
CA SER A 103 -2.91 4.35 4.18
C SER A 103 -1.72 3.96 5.06
N SER A 104 -0.64 3.44 4.49
CA SER A 104 0.54 3.00 5.23
C SER A 104 1.55 4.14 5.49
N PHE A 105 1.35 5.29 4.85
CA PHE A 105 2.28 6.42 4.94
C PHE A 105 1.80 7.49 5.92
N PRO A 106 2.74 8.26 6.52
CA PRO A 106 2.39 9.37 7.41
C PRO A 106 1.58 10.47 6.71
N ALA A 107 0.90 11.29 7.50
CA ALA A 107 0.14 12.42 6.99
C ALA A 107 1.04 13.39 6.20
N LYS A 108 0.53 13.86 5.05
CA LYS A 108 1.20 14.83 4.17
C LYS A 108 2.64 14.45 3.76
N SER A 109 2.93 13.16 3.65
CA SER A 109 4.25 12.66 3.28
C SER A 109 4.36 12.16 1.83
N VAL A 110 3.24 11.92 1.15
CA VAL A 110 3.22 11.30 -0.17
C VAL A 110 3.03 12.33 -1.29
N ILE A 111 3.94 12.32 -2.26
CA ILE A 111 3.69 12.89 -3.60
C ILE A 111 3.22 11.71 -4.45
N TRP A 112 1.93 11.70 -4.77
CA TRP A 112 1.32 10.56 -5.44
C TRP A 112 1.32 10.74 -6.96
N ILE A 113 2.09 9.91 -7.66
CA ILE A 113 2.05 9.82 -9.12
C ILE A 113 0.97 8.80 -9.48
N ALA A 114 -0.11 9.28 -10.06
CA ALA A 114 -1.29 8.48 -10.39
C ALA A 114 -1.66 8.59 -11.86
N GLY A 115 -2.05 7.46 -12.46
CA GLY A 115 -2.47 7.47 -13.85
C GLY A 115 -2.74 6.09 -14.42
N GLY A 116 -2.94 6.03 -15.70
CA GLY A 116 -3.27 4.81 -16.43
C GLY A 116 -4.66 4.90 -17.08
N LEU A 117 -5.34 3.76 -17.20
CA LEU A 117 -6.70 3.67 -17.72
C LEU A 117 -7.68 3.54 -16.55
N ALA A 118 -8.56 4.51 -16.38
CA ALA A 118 -9.57 4.51 -15.32
C ALA A 118 -10.58 3.35 -15.46
N LYS A 119 -10.81 2.85 -16.68
CA LYS A 119 -11.74 1.73 -16.96
C LYS A 119 -13.12 1.90 -16.31
N GLY A 120 -13.60 3.17 -16.27
CA GLY A 120 -14.86 3.51 -15.63
C GLY A 120 -14.80 3.59 -14.09
N SER A 121 -13.63 3.50 -13.49
CA SER A 121 -13.45 3.68 -12.04
C SER A 121 -13.67 5.14 -11.65
N ARG A 122 -14.23 5.33 -10.46
CA ARG A 122 -14.36 6.63 -9.80
C ARG A 122 -13.38 6.70 -8.64
N PHE A 123 -12.77 7.86 -8.44
CA PHE A 123 -11.68 8.04 -7.50
C PHE A 123 -12.02 8.99 -6.34
N GLU A 124 -13.25 9.52 -6.31
CA GLU A 124 -13.67 10.51 -5.31
C GLU A 124 -13.52 9.98 -3.88
N ASP A 125 -13.99 8.77 -3.61
CA ASP A 125 -13.88 8.16 -2.28
C ASP A 125 -12.41 7.88 -1.89
N LEU A 126 -11.60 7.46 -2.87
CA LEU A 126 -10.17 7.23 -2.65
C LEU A 126 -9.45 8.54 -2.29
N VAL A 127 -9.66 9.60 -3.10
CA VAL A 127 -9.03 10.90 -2.86
C VAL A 127 -9.50 11.49 -1.54
N LYS A 128 -10.79 11.44 -1.24
CA LYS A 128 -11.36 11.89 0.03
C LYS A 128 -10.73 11.21 1.23
N ASP A 129 -10.66 9.87 1.19
CA ASP A 129 -10.15 9.09 2.32
C ASP A 129 -8.64 9.27 2.50
N GLN A 130 -7.88 9.47 1.42
CA GLN A 130 -6.42 9.58 1.44
C GLN A 130 -5.89 11.02 1.37
N ALA A 131 -6.75 12.02 1.32
CA ALA A 131 -6.37 13.44 1.29
C ALA A 131 -5.42 13.82 2.44
N HIS A 132 -5.56 13.17 3.60
CA HIS A 132 -4.71 13.42 4.76
C HIS A 132 -3.26 12.94 4.56
N THR A 133 -3.02 11.90 3.77
CA THR A 133 -1.69 11.32 3.48
C THR A 133 -1.01 12.05 2.33
N ILE A 134 -1.79 12.49 1.33
CA ILE A 134 -1.27 13.09 0.11
C ILE A 134 -0.82 14.53 0.36
N LYS A 135 0.43 14.83 0.03
CA LYS A 135 1.01 16.18 0.05
C LYS A 135 0.80 16.89 -1.28
N ALA A 136 0.97 16.18 -2.38
CA ALA A 136 0.76 16.64 -3.76
C ALA A 136 0.44 15.45 -4.66
N ALA A 137 -0.14 15.70 -5.83
CA ALA A 137 -0.38 14.67 -6.83
C ALA A 137 0.19 15.07 -8.19
N VAL A 138 0.65 14.08 -8.94
CA VAL A 138 1.06 14.19 -10.34
C VAL A 138 0.20 13.21 -11.14
N ILE A 139 -0.59 13.72 -12.07
CA ILE A 139 -1.51 12.91 -12.87
C ILE A 139 -0.89 12.69 -14.24
N ILE A 140 -0.75 11.43 -14.63
CA ILE A 140 -0.13 10.97 -15.87
C ILE A 140 -1.07 10.08 -16.68
N GLY A 141 -0.66 9.71 -17.90
CA GLY A 141 -1.40 8.76 -18.75
C GLY A 141 -2.52 9.41 -19.57
N LYS A 142 -3.32 8.59 -20.27
CA LYS A 142 -4.29 9.06 -21.26
C LYS A 142 -5.67 9.38 -20.72
N ASP A 143 -6.08 8.68 -19.64
CA ASP A 143 -7.42 8.82 -19.06
C ASP A 143 -7.33 9.53 -17.70
N GLN A 144 -7.03 10.83 -17.74
CA GLN A 144 -6.73 11.65 -16.56
C GLN A 144 -7.97 12.27 -15.92
N GLN A 145 -9.03 12.49 -16.69
CA GLN A 145 -10.18 13.29 -16.28
C GLN A 145 -10.84 12.80 -14.97
N PRO A 146 -11.09 11.49 -14.76
CA PRO A 146 -11.72 11.01 -13.52
C PRO A 146 -10.89 11.33 -12.26
N MET A 147 -9.56 11.32 -12.37
CA MET A 147 -8.68 11.66 -11.25
C MET A 147 -8.64 13.17 -11.00
N ILE A 148 -8.60 13.98 -12.06
CA ILE A 148 -8.65 15.45 -11.97
C ILE A 148 -9.94 15.88 -11.27
N GLU A 149 -11.09 15.34 -11.66
CA GLU A 149 -12.40 15.64 -11.07
C GLU A 149 -12.46 15.21 -9.60
N ALA A 150 -11.87 14.04 -9.28
CA ALA A 150 -11.82 13.56 -7.92
C ALA A 150 -11.01 14.50 -7.01
N PHE A 151 -9.84 14.97 -7.42
CA PHE A 151 -9.07 15.96 -6.66
C PHE A 151 -9.78 17.29 -6.56
N ALA A 152 -10.31 17.81 -7.65
CA ALA A 152 -11.02 19.09 -7.66
C ALA A 152 -12.23 19.10 -6.72
N SER A 153 -12.95 17.98 -6.61
CA SER A 153 -14.16 17.89 -5.78
C SER A 153 -13.89 17.51 -4.33
N GLN A 154 -12.88 16.64 -4.06
CA GLN A 154 -12.70 16.06 -2.73
C GLN A 154 -11.49 16.62 -1.97
N ALA A 155 -10.51 17.19 -2.66
CA ALA A 155 -9.27 17.68 -2.07
C ALA A 155 -8.70 18.88 -2.86
N PRO A 156 -9.46 19.98 -3.01
CA PRO A 156 -9.06 21.12 -3.85
C PRO A 156 -7.79 21.84 -3.35
N ASP A 157 -7.44 21.68 -2.08
CA ASP A 157 -6.24 22.29 -1.49
C ASP A 157 -4.95 21.50 -1.77
N ILE A 158 -5.05 20.30 -2.33
CA ILE A 158 -3.87 19.51 -2.69
C ILE A 158 -3.34 19.98 -4.03
N PRO A 159 -2.05 20.39 -4.14
CA PRO A 159 -1.45 20.74 -5.42
C PRO A 159 -1.48 19.55 -6.38
N VAL A 160 -2.00 19.78 -7.58
CA VAL A 160 -2.09 18.76 -8.64
C VAL A 160 -1.34 19.26 -9.86
N THR A 161 -0.36 18.47 -10.33
CA THR A 161 0.33 18.67 -11.61
C THR A 161 -0.21 17.66 -12.61
N ILE A 162 -0.58 18.13 -13.79
CA ILE A 162 -1.08 17.29 -14.89
C ILE A 162 0.03 17.23 -15.94
N ILE A 163 0.47 16.04 -16.28
CA ILE A 163 1.46 15.81 -17.34
C ILE A 163 0.71 15.54 -18.64
N ASP A 164 1.09 16.25 -19.69
CA ASP A 164 0.51 16.02 -21.03
C ASP A 164 0.83 14.58 -21.47
N PRO A 165 -0.16 13.79 -21.91
CA PRO A 165 0.08 12.45 -22.42
C PRO A 165 1.04 12.38 -23.61
N GLU A 166 1.20 13.48 -24.34
CA GLU A 166 2.11 13.58 -25.50
C GLU A 166 3.55 13.97 -25.10
N ASP A 167 3.76 14.44 -23.87
CA ASP A 167 5.08 14.81 -23.32
C ASP A 167 5.86 13.61 -22.71
N ASN A 168 5.44 12.39 -22.98
CA ASN A 168 6.06 11.16 -22.43
C ASN A 168 7.18 10.61 -23.34
N ASP A 169 7.98 11.45 -23.95
CA ASP A 169 9.18 11.06 -24.71
C ASP A 169 10.45 11.08 -23.82
#